data_227900dc3bfd77567dbfe1fded867d20
#
_entry.id   227900dc3bfd77567dbfe1fded867d20
#
_cell.length_a   1.000
_cell.length_b   1.000
_cell.length_c   1.000
_cell.angle_alpha   90.00
_cell.angle_beta   90.00
_cell.angle_gamma   90.00
#
_symmetry.space_group_name_H-M   'P 1'
#
loop_
_entity.id
_entity.type
_entity.pdbx_description
1 polymer ?
#
loop_
_entity_poly.entity_id
_entity_poly.type
_entity_poly.pdbx_seq_one_letter_code
_entity_poly.pdbx_strand_id
1 'polypeptide(L)'
;MKKEVLKELTAKPGKEHHVSDFNPSFTADMSKQDAKEQLAQNIEKLSELQSMLYAQDRYSVLVIFQAMDAAGKDGTIKHVMSGINPQGCQVYSFKQPSAEELDHDYLWRINRSLPERGRIGIFNRSQYEDVLIAKVHPEILLSNKLPGILKAKDIDNEFWKRRYRQINDFERYLTENGTVIIKFFLNVSKAEQKKRFMERLNDESKNWKFSSADVKERQYWDDYMNAYSDVLTETSTEIAPWYVIPADNKWFMRYAVGQIICERMEKLDLHYPQLSKEALERLEECKKNVSDINF
;
A
#
# COMPACT_ATOMS: atom_id res chain seq x y z
N MET A 1 4.56 17.56 3.48
CA MET A 1 3.55 17.67 4.59
C MET A 1 4.20 18.27 5.83
N LYS A 2 3.45 19.02 6.68
CA LYS A 2 4.01 19.47 7.97
C LYS A 2 4.35 18.26 8.84
N LYS A 3 5.45 18.36 9.58
CA LYS A 3 5.98 17.24 10.41
C LYS A 3 4.98 16.75 11.46
N GLU A 4 4.19 17.70 12.00
CA GLU A 4 3.14 17.42 12.98
C GLU A 4 2.00 16.58 12.36
N VAL A 5 1.55 16.94 11.14
CA VAL A 5 0.52 16.19 10.42
C VAL A 5 0.99 14.77 10.11
N LEU A 6 2.23 14.62 9.66
CA LEU A 6 2.78 13.29 9.39
C LEU A 6 2.83 12.42 10.65
N LYS A 7 3.15 13.04 11.82
CA LYS A 7 3.14 12.32 13.12
C LYS A 7 1.74 11.85 13.52
N GLU A 8 0.70 12.66 13.26
CA GLU A 8 -0.70 12.30 13.51
C GLU A 8 -1.18 11.12 12.64
N LEU A 9 -0.60 10.98 11.45
CA LEU A 9 -0.93 9.92 10.52
C LEU A 9 -0.08 8.65 10.67
N THR A 10 0.93 8.66 11.54
CA THR A 10 1.89 7.56 11.66
C THR A 10 1.66 6.75 12.94
N ALA A 11 1.41 5.46 12.79
CA ALA A 11 1.47 4.53 13.91
C ALA A 11 2.94 4.37 14.35
N LYS A 12 3.29 4.92 15.52
CA LYS A 12 4.68 4.97 16.01
C LYS A 12 5.18 3.56 16.35
N PRO A 13 6.36 3.15 15.84
CA PRO A 13 6.95 1.86 16.18
C PRO A 13 7.11 1.66 17.69
N GLY A 14 6.83 0.42 18.14
CA GLY A 14 6.99 0.06 19.56
C GLY A 14 5.99 0.69 20.52
N LYS A 15 4.89 1.23 20.01
CA LYS A 15 3.77 1.74 20.78
C LYS A 15 2.52 0.91 20.54
N GLU A 16 1.70 0.77 21.56
CA GLU A 16 0.35 0.25 21.42
C GLU A 16 -0.52 1.29 20.69
N HIS A 17 -1.35 0.82 19.77
CA HIS A 17 -2.25 1.64 18.96
C HIS A 17 -3.64 1.04 18.91
N HIS A 18 -4.63 1.91 19.05
CA HIS A 18 -6.01 1.58 18.72
C HIS A 18 -6.44 2.36 17.48
N VAL A 19 -7.23 1.75 16.60
CA VAL A 19 -7.75 2.47 15.42
C VAL A 19 -8.53 3.71 15.83
N SER A 20 -9.19 3.70 17.00
CA SER A 20 -9.90 4.85 17.57
C SER A 20 -9.02 6.05 17.89
N ASP A 21 -7.71 5.88 18.01
CA ASP A 21 -6.76 6.98 18.25
C ASP A 21 -6.59 7.88 17.01
N PHE A 22 -7.01 7.38 15.84
CA PHE A 22 -6.86 8.04 14.55
C PHE A 22 -8.22 8.52 14.03
N ASN A 23 -8.41 9.84 13.97
CA ASN A 23 -9.65 10.42 13.47
C ASN A 23 -9.84 10.19 11.96
N PRO A 24 -10.86 9.41 11.51
CA PRO A 24 -11.09 9.11 10.10
C PRO A 24 -11.52 10.33 9.26
N SER A 25 -11.94 11.42 9.90
CA SER A 25 -12.36 12.67 9.26
C SER A 25 -11.28 13.77 9.33
N PHE A 26 -10.12 13.51 9.91
CA PHE A 26 -9.03 14.48 10.03
C PHE A 26 -8.58 15.01 8.67
N THR A 27 -8.39 16.33 8.58
CA THR A 27 -8.00 17.02 7.33
C THR A 27 -6.84 18.01 7.50
N ALA A 28 -6.25 18.08 8.69
CA ALA A 28 -5.20 19.06 9.03
C ALA A 28 -5.59 20.51 8.72
N ASP A 29 -6.87 20.84 8.86
CA ASP A 29 -7.47 22.15 8.50
C ASP A 29 -7.23 22.60 7.04
N MET A 30 -6.87 21.64 6.16
CA MET A 30 -6.66 21.91 4.75
C MET A 30 -7.99 22.08 4.01
N SER A 31 -8.02 23.02 3.05
CA SER A 31 -9.18 23.15 2.16
C SER A 31 -9.14 22.05 1.06
N LYS A 32 -10.33 21.74 0.52
CA LYS A 32 -10.45 20.81 -0.60
C LYS A 32 -9.72 21.30 -1.85
N GLN A 33 -9.64 22.63 -2.04
CA GLN A 33 -8.96 23.23 -3.19
C GLN A 33 -7.44 23.06 -3.04
N ASP A 34 -6.87 23.44 -1.89
CA ASP A 34 -5.44 23.30 -1.61
C ASP A 34 -4.97 21.84 -1.76
N ALA A 35 -5.78 20.89 -1.24
CA ALA A 35 -5.46 19.48 -1.35
C ALA A 35 -5.46 18.97 -2.80
N LYS A 36 -6.31 19.50 -3.68
CA LYS A 36 -6.30 19.16 -5.10
C LYS A 36 -5.06 19.71 -5.81
N GLU A 37 -4.69 20.96 -5.51
CA GLU A 37 -3.51 21.60 -6.09
C GLU A 37 -2.24 20.87 -5.64
N GLN A 38 -2.13 20.56 -4.35
CA GLN A 38 -1.01 19.80 -3.81
C GLN A 38 -0.96 18.36 -4.39
N LEU A 39 -2.10 17.71 -4.60
CA LEU A 39 -2.13 16.40 -5.24
C LEU A 39 -1.63 16.48 -6.70
N ALA A 40 -1.97 17.51 -7.46
CA ALA A 40 -1.48 17.68 -8.81
C ALA A 40 0.06 17.84 -8.82
N GLN A 41 0.61 18.66 -7.94
CA GLN A 41 2.06 18.80 -7.76
C GLN A 41 2.73 17.49 -7.34
N ASN A 42 2.09 16.74 -6.44
CA ASN A 42 2.60 15.42 -6.02
C ASN A 42 2.63 14.42 -7.17
N ILE A 43 1.65 14.45 -8.08
CA ILE A 43 1.61 13.57 -9.25
C ILE A 43 2.75 13.88 -10.21
N GLU A 44 3.02 15.16 -10.49
CA GLU A 44 4.15 15.59 -11.32
C GLU A 44 5.47 15.15 -10.68
N LYS A 45 5.65 15.45 -9.40
CA LYS A 45 6.84 15.05 -8.64
C LYS A 45 7.05 13.54 -8.60
N LEU A 46 5.98 12.78 -8.41
CA LEU A 46 6.04 11.32 -8.38
C LEU A 46 6.42 10.74 -9.75
N SER A 47 5.99 11.37 -10.85
CA SER A 47 6.39 11.02 -12.21
C SER A 47 7.90 11.22 -12.44
N GLU A 48 8.46 12.34 -11.95
CA GLU A 48 9.90 12.59 -11.98
C GLU A 48 10.69 11.57 -11.15
N LEU A 49 10.26 11.34 -9.90
CA LEU A 49 10.90 10.39 -9.00
C LEU A 49 10.85 8.96 -9.57
N GLN A 50 9.75 8.57 -10.20
CA GLN A 50 9.61 7.27 -10.84
C GLN A 50 10.55 7.13 -12.04
N SER A 51 10.73 8.18 -12.83
CA SER A 51 11.68 8.17 -13.96
C SER A 51 13.13 7.99 -13.49
N MET A 52 13.50 8.66 -12.41
CA MET A 52 14.83 8.50 -11.79
C MET A 52 14.99 7.11 -11.15
N LEU A 53 13.97 6.61 -10.45
CA LEU A 53 13.95 5.26 -9.87
C LEU A 53 14.19 4.20 -10.96
N TYR A 54 13.48 4.32 -12.08
CA TYR A 54 13.59 3.42 -13.22
C TYR A 54 14.98 3.47 -13.85
N ALA A 55 15.53 4.66 -14.07
CA ALA A 55 16.84 4.86 -14.68
C ALA A 55 18.00 4.40 -13.78
N GLN A 56 17.89 4.62 -12.47
CA GLN A 56 18.92 4.23 -11.50
C GLN A 56 18.95 2.73 -11.23
N ASP A 57 17.80 2.06 -11.28
CA ASP A 57 17.63 0.60 -11.17
C ASP A 57 18.31 -0.05 -9.94
N ARG A 58 18.26 0.62 -8.80
CA ARG A 58 18.86 0.15 -7.53
C ARG A 58 17.84 -0.22 -6.48
N TYR A 59 16.77 0.55 -6.37
CA TYR A 59 15.68 0.35 -5.40
C TYR A 59 14.43 -0.15 -6.10
N SER A 60 13.58 -0.83 -5.36
CA SER A 60 12.16 -0.98 -5.69
C SER A 60 11.30 -0.33 -4.61
N VAL A 61 10.10 0.10 -4.97
CA VAL A 61 9.15 0.69 -4.02
C VAL A 61 7.92 -0.20 -3.98
N LEU A 62 7.56 -0.70 -2.79
CA LEU A 62 6.36 -1.48 -2.56
C LEU A 62 5.37 -0.66 -1.73
N VAL A 63 4.24 -0.31 -2.33
CA VAL A 63 3.16 0.44 -1.67
C VAL A 63 2.01 -0.53 -1.34
N ILE A 64 1.71 -0.69 -0.07
CA ILE A 64 0.67 -1.59 0.43
C ILE A 64 -0.55 -0.79 0.88
N PHE A 65 -1.72 -1.16 0.37
CA PHE A 65 -3.00 -0.58 0.78
C PHE A 65 -3.86 -1.62 1.50
N GLN A 66 -4.19 -1.34 2.74
CA GLN A 66 -5.16 -2.09 3.53
C GLN A 66 -6.31 -1.16 3.96
N ALA A 67 -7.52 -1.68 3.95
CA ALA A 67 -8.70 -0.95 4.38
C ALA A 67 -9.93 -1.86 4.43
N MET A 68 -10.92 -1.46 5.20
CA MET A 68 -12.27 -1.99 5.10
C MET A 68 -12.86 -1.78 3.69
N ASP A 69 -13.89 -2.55 3.34
CA ASP A 69 -14.58 -2.38 2.07
C ASP A 69 -15.20 -0.98 1.96
N ALA A 70 -15.31 -0.47 0.74
CA ALA A 70 -15.74 0.88 0.43
C ALA A 70 -14.86 2.03 0.98
N ALA A 71 -13.73 1.77 1.65
CA ALA A 71 -12.82 2.84 2.10
C ALA A 71 -12.21 3.66 0.95
N GLY A 72 -12.09 3.08 -0.26
CA GLY A 72 -11.69 3.80 -1.46
C GLY A 72 -10.30 3.45 -2.00
N LYS A 73 -9.78 2.24 -1.71
CA LYS A 73 -8.48 1.73 -2.20
C LYS A 73 -8.28 1.96 -3.70
N ASP A 74 -9.14 1.40 -4.55
CA ASP A 74 -9.02 1.49 -6.02
C ASP A 74 -9.02 2.94 -6.52
N GLY A 75 -9.91 3.77 -5.93
CA GLY A 75 -10.01 5.19 -6.30
C GLY A 75 -8.78 5.98 -5.90
N THR A 76 -8.14 5.65 -4.77
CA THR A 76 -6.92 6.30 -4.32
C THR A 76 -5.76 5.92 -5.21
N ILE A 77 -5.55 4.64 -5.46
CA ILE A 77 -4.53 4.12 -6.38
C ILE A 77 -4.68 4.81 -7.75
N LYS A 78 -5.88 4.80 -8.35
CA LYS A 78 -6.15 5.43 -9.66
C LYS A 78 -5.75 6.91 -9.69
N HIS A 79 -6.07 7.69 -8.65
CA HIS A 79 -5.83 9.14 -8.67
C HIS A 79 -4.38 9.49 -8.33
N VAL A 80 -3.77 8.80 -7.39
CA VAL A 80 -2.38 9.07 -6.98
C VAL A 80 -1.39 8.64 -8.06
N MET A 81 -1.70 7.53 -8.74
CA MET A 81 -0.82 6.96 -9.77
C MET A 81 -1.15 7.44 -11.20
N SER A 82 -2.00 8.45 -11.37
CA SER A 82 -2.49 8.87 -12.70
C SER A 82 -1.41 9.47 -13.62
N GLY A 83 -0.30 9.98 -13.07
CA GLY A 83 0.82 10.53 -13.84
C GLY A 83 2.02 9.59 -14.01
N ILE A 84 1.92 8.37 -13.49
CA ILE A 84 3.02 7.39 -13.49
C ILE A 84 3.09 6.68 -14.84
N ASN A 85 4.32 6.48 -15.36
CA ASN A 85 4.52 5.64 -16.53
C ASN A 85 4.14 4.17 -16.21
N PRO A 86 3.17 3.59 -16.94
CA PRO A 86 2.71 2.22 -16.68
C PRO A 86 3.82 1.16 -16.74
N GLN A 87 4.86 1.38 -17.53
CA GLN A 87 6.00 0.44 -17.64
C GLN A 87 6.80 0.34 -16.33
N GLY A 88 6.77 1.37 -15.50
CA GLY A 88 7.48 1.41 -14.22
C GLY A 88 6.59 1.12 -13.01
N CYS A 89 5.32 0.69 -13.21
CA CYS A 89 4.37 0.49 -12.14
C CYS A 89 3.53 -0.78 -12.36
N GLN A 90 3.40 -1.60 -11.34
CA GLN A 90 2.60 -2.83 -11.37
C GLN A 90 1.61 -2.83 -10.20
N VAL A 91 0.34 -3.16 -10.48
CA VAL A 91 -0.72 -3.22 -9.48
C VAL A 91 -1.21 -4.65 -9.34
N TYR A 92 -1.10 -5.19 -8.13
CA TYR A 92 -1.63 -6.50 -7.78
C TYR A 92 -2.80 -6.35 -6.80
N SER A 93 -3.93 -6.97 -7.13
CA SER A 93 -5.12 -7.02 -6.26
C SER A 93 -5.27 -8.44 -5.73
N PHE A 94 -4.88 -8.65 -4.49
CA PHE A 94 -4.99 -9.97 -3.87
C PHE A 94 -6.43 -10.24 -3.44
N LYS A 95 -6.97 -11.33 -3.97
CA LYS A 95 -8.28 -11.88 -3.65
C LYS A 95 -8.12 -13.13 -2.79
N GLN A 96 -9.21 -13.84 -2.57
CA GLN A 96 -9.17 -15.16 -1.94
C GLN A 96 -8.13 -16.04 -2.64
N PRO A 97 -7.26 -16.75 -1.91
CA PRO A 97 -6.24 -17.61 -2.48
C PRO A 97 -6.83 -18.69 -3.40
N SER A 98 -6.14 -18.97 -4.50
CA SER A 98 -6.42 -20.12 -5.36
C SER A 98 -5.99 -21.43 -4.70
N ALA A 99 -6.38 -22.59 -5.27
CA ALA A 99 -5.94 -23.89 -4.78
C ALA A 99 -4.40 -24.04 -4.83
N GLU A 100 -3.75 -23.53 -5.90
CA GLU A 100 -2.29 -23.50 -6.01
C GLU A 100 -1.65 -22.65 -4.90
N GLU A 101 -2.19 -21.46 -4.64
CA GLU A 101 -1.69 -20.56 -3.59
C GLU A 101 -1.86 -21.15 -2.18
N LEU A 102 -2.91 -21.96 -1.94
CA LEU A 102 -3.14 -22.65 -0.68
C LEU A 102 -2.22 -23.86 -0.45
N ASP A 103 -1.63 -24.44 -1.51
CA ASP A 103 -0.62 -25.50 -1.40
C ASP A 103 0.79 -24.97 -1.07
N HIS A 104 0.95 -23.65 -1.04
CA HIS A 104 2.17 -22.95 -0.63
C HIS A 104 1.95 -22.17 0.67
N ASP A 105 3.03 -21.62 1.23
CA ASP A 105 2.93 -20.69 2.36
C ASP A 105 2.29 -19.35 1.93
N TYR A 106 1.72 -18.62 2.89
CA TYR A 106 0.95 -17.39 2.61
C TYR A 106 1.79 -16.25 1.99
N LEU A 107 3.12 -16.28 2.08
CA LEU A 107 4.01 -15.31 1.45
C LEU A 107 4.37 -15.68 0.02
N TRP A 108 4.14 -16.92 -0.41
CA TRP A 108 4.53 -17.37 -1.75
C TRP A 108 3.93 -16.49 -2.87
N ARG A 109 2.63 -16.24 -2.86
CA ARG A 109 1.96 -15.37 -3.84
C ARG A 109 2.43 -13.91 -3.73
N ILE A 110 2.78 -13.47 -2.53
CA ILE A 110 3.35 -12.15 -2.27
C ILE A 110 4.72 -12.02 -2.92
N ASN A 111 5.59 -12.99 -2.69
CA ASN A 111 6.94 -13.05 -3.29
C ASN A 111 6.91 -12.98 -4.82
N ARG A 112 5.99 -13.70 -5.46
CA ARG A 112 5.84 -13.70 -6.94
C ARG A 112 5.39 -12.36 -7.51
N SER A 113 4.83 -11.50 -6.68
CA SER A 113 4.25 -10.21 -7.07
C SER A 113 5.12 -9.02 -6.66
N LEU A 114 6.30 -9.26 -6.06
CA LEU A 114 7.20 -8.19 -5.64
C LEU A 114 7.71 -7.39 -6.85
N PRO A 115 7.85 -6.06 -6.69
CA PRO A 115 8.39 -5.24 -7.78
C PRO A 115 9.87 -5.53 -8.04
N GLU A 116 10.23 -5.53 -9.30
CA GLU A 116 11.61 -5.51 -9.75
C GLU A 116 12.29 -4.21 -9.32
N ARG A 117 13.63 -4.16 -9.33
CA ARG A 117 14.37 -2.91 -9.17
C ARG A 117 13.96 -1.90 -10.23
N GLY A 118 14.01 -0.63 -9.91
CA GLY A 118 13.54 0.44 -10.79
C GLY A 118 12.01 0.58 -10.88
N ARG A 119 11.23 -0.25 -10.17
CA ARG A 119 9.77 -0.28 -10.32
C ARG A 119 9.03 0.03 -9.03
N ILE A 120 7.79 0.47 -9.19
CA ILE A 120 6.82 0.66 -8.11
C ILE A 120 5.79 -0.47 -8.17
N GLY A 121 5.76 -1.32 -7.15
CA GLY A 121 4.70 -2.30 -6.95
C GLY A 121 3.61 -1.75 -6.03
N ILE A 122 2.36 -1.94 -6.39
CA ILE A 122 1.21 -1.53 -5.59
C ILE A 122 0.41 -2.78 -5.24
N PHE A 123 0.28 -3.04 -3.94
CA PHE A 123 -0.53 -4.12 -3.42
C PHE A 123 -1.87 -3.57 -2.90
N ASN A 124 -2.94 -3.88 -3.62
CA ASN A 124 -4.31 -3.68 -3.16
C ASN A 124 -4.73 -4.93 -2.38
N ARG A 125 -4.69 -4.85 -1.05
CA ARG A 125 -4.55 -5.96 -0.09
C ARG A 125 -3.17 -6.61 -0.19
N SER A 126 -2.80 -7.47 0.75
CA SER A 126 -1.44 -8.03 0.81
C SER A 126 -1.39 -9.23 1.76
N GLN A 127 -0.18 -9.64 2.18
CA GLN A 127 0.04 -10.61 3.26
C GLN A 127 -0.69 -10.27 4.58
N TYR A 128 -1.10 -9.05 4.75
CA TYR A 128 -1.85 -8.63 5.95
C TYR A 128 -3.26 -9.20 6.02
N GLU A 129 -3.82 -9.71 4.91
CA GLU A 129 -5.10 -10.47 4.98
C GLU A 129 -4.98 -11.67 5.93
N ASP A 130 -3.80 -12.29 6.04
CA ASP A 130 -3.52 -13.43 6.93
C ASP A 130 -3.46 -13.07 8.43
N VAL A 131 -3.59 -11.81 8.78
CA VAL A 131 -3.69 -11.29 10.16
C VAL A 131 -4.86 -10.30 10.33
N LEU A 132 -5.64 -10.07 9.28
CA LEU A 132 -6.84 -9.26 9.28
C LEU A 132 -8.07 -10.15 9.14
N ILE A 133 -8.48 -10.50 7.91
CA ILE A 133 -9.64 -11.37 7.69
C ILE A 133 -9.46 -12.74 8.37
N ALA A 134 -8.27 -13.31 8.34
CA ALA A 134 -8.00 -14.59 9.00
C ALA A 134 -8.09 -14.49 10.52
N LYS A 135 -7.94 -13.31 11.12
CA LYS A 135 -8.12 -13.11 12.57
C LYS A 135 -9.59 -12.98 12.94
N VAL A 136 -10.40 -12.38 12.08
CA VAL A 136 -11.86 -12.29 12.23
C VAL A 136 -12.52 -13.63 11.95
N HIS A 137 -12.02 -14.38 10.97
CA HIS A 137 -12.52 -15.68 10.52
C HIS A 137 -11.42 -16.75 10.58
N PRO A 138 -11.04 -17.25 11.78
CA PRO A 138 -9.90 -18.16 11.95
C PRO A 138 -10.03 -19.48 11.17
N GLU A 139 -11.26 -19.88 10.85
CA GLU A 139 -11.53 -21.07 10.04
C GLU A 139 -10.93 -21.01 8.64
N ILE A 140 -10.66 -19.82 8.10
CA ILE A 140 -9.95 -19.62 6.81
C ILE A 140 -8.57 -20.28 6.84
N LEU A 141 -7.88 -20.23 7.99
CA LEU A 141 -6.53 -20.79 8.15
C LEU A 141 -6.52 -22.33 8.12
N LEU A 142 -7.67 -22.99 8.30
CA LEU A 142 -7.74 -24.46 8.19
C LEU A 142 -7.47 -24.92 6.75
N SER A 143 -7.81 -24.11 5.76
CA SER A 143 -7.53 -24.40 4.35
C SER A 143 -6.03 -24.32 4.00
N ASN A 144 -5.23 -23.65 4.82
CA ASN A 144 -3.78 -23.53 4.64
C ASN A 144 -3.01 -24.79 5.05
N LYS A 145 -3.71 -25.80 5.59
CA LYS A 145 -3.14 -27.12 5.99
C LYS A 145 -1.90 -27.00 6.88
N LEU A 146 -1.88 -26.03 7.80
CA LEU A 146 -0.73 -25.76 8.66
C LEU A 146 -0.54 -26.92 9.66
N PRO A 147 0.71 -27.42 9.85
CA PRO A 147 1.00 -28.44 10.85
C PRO A 147 0.56 -28.00 12.24
N GLY A 148 -0.21 -28.85 12.93
CA GLY A 148 -0.71 -28.61 14.27
C GLY A 148 -1.97 -27.74 14.36
N ILE A 149 -2.51 -27.23 13.24
CA ILE A 149 -3.75 -26.47 13.18
C ILE A 149 -4.81 -27.31 12.48
N LEU A 150 -5.65 -27.99 13.27
CA LEU A 150 -6.71 -28.89 12.79
C LEU A 150 -8.10 -28.27 12.95
N LYS A 151 -8.24 -27.28 13.82
CA LYS A 151 -9.50 -26.59 14.13
C LYS A 151 -9.19 -25.17 14.61
N ALA A 152 -10.16 -24.27 14.48
CA ALA A 152 -9.99 -22.83 14.81
C ALA A 152 -9.45 -22.59 16.25
N LYS A 153 -9.79 -23.43 17.21
CA LYS A 153 -9.30 -23.33 18.59
C LYS A 153 -7.80 -23.63 18.77
N ASP A 154 -7.16 -24.21 17.77
CA ASP A 154 -5.71 -24.46 17.80
C ASP A 154 -4.92 -23.19 17.42
N ILE A 155 -5.62 -22.13 16.99
CA ILE A 155 -5.07 -20.83 16.65
C ILE A 155 -5.12 -19.95 17.91
N ASP A 156 -4.01 -19.92 18.62
CA ASP A 156 -3.83 -19.19 19.87
C ASP A 156 -3.11 -17.85 19.70
N ASN A 157 -2.89 -17.14 20.80
CA ASN A 157 -2.14 -15.88 20.78
C ASN A 157 -0.69 -16.05 20.31
N GLU A 158 -0.06 -17.19 20.59
CA GLU A 158 1.30 -17.46 20.15
C GLU A 158 1.37 -17.69 18.63
N PHE A 159 0.33 -18.23 18.02
CA PHE A 159 0.18 -18.30 16.58
C PHE A 159 0.21 -16.88 15.97
N TRP A 160 -0.58 -15.94 16.50
CA TRP A 160 -0.65 -14.56 15.99
C TRP A 160 0.67 -13.83 16.17
N LYS A 161 1.33 -13.94 17.32
CA LYS A 161 2.65 -13.37 17.56
C LYS A 161 3.68 -13.87 16.57
N ARG A 162 3.67 -15.19 16.27
CA ARG A 162 4.58 -15.76 15.25
C ARG A 162 4.27 -15.19 13.86
N ARG A 163 2.99 -15.00 13.50
CA ARG A 163 2.58 -14.46 12.22
C ARG A 163 3.04 -13.00 12.06
N TYR A 164 2.85 -12.15 13.06
CA TYR A 164 3.35 -10.77 13.05
C TYR A 164 4.88 -10.70 12.94
N ARG A 165 5.57 -11.54 13.69
CA ARG A 165 7.04 -11.66 13.58
C ARG A 165 7.47 -12.04 12.17
N GLN A 166 6.85 -13.05 11.55
CA GLN A 166 7.17 -13.50 10.19
C GLN A 166 6.98 -12.38 9.16
N ILE A 167 5.91 -11.58 9.29
CA ILE A 167 5.66 -10.43 8.43
C ILE A 167 6.76 -9.38 8.62
N ASN A 168 7.12 -9.05 9.85
CA ASN A 168 8.19 -8.09 10.15
C ASN A 168 9.56 -8.58 9.65
N ASP A 169 9.87 -9.87 9.80
CA ASP A 169 11.11 -10.47 9.31
C ASP A 169 11.16 -10.43 7.78
N PHE A 170 10.05 -10.70 7.11
CA PHE A 170 9.92 -10.60 5.66
C PHE A 170 10.12 -9.16 5.16
N GLU A 171 9.46 -8.18 5.79
CA GLU A 171 9.62 -6.76 5.44
C GLU A 171 11.06 -6.27 5.68
N ARG A 172 11.69 -6.71 6.78
CA ARG A 172 13.10 -6.41 7.06
C ARG A 172 14.01 -6.99 5.97
N TYR A 173 13.83 -8.28 5.62
CA TYR A 173 14.57 -8.92 4.55
C TYR A 173 14.46 -8.15 3.22
N LEU A 174 13.27 -7.74 2.83
CA LEU A 174 13.04 -6.96 1.61
C LEU A 174 13.73 -5.60 1.67
N THR A 175 13.65 -4.91 2.81
CA THR A 175 14.25 -3.58 2.98
C THR A 175 15.77 -3.64 2.95
N GLU A 176 16.39 -4.62 3.58
CA GLU A 176 17.84 -4.84 3.53
C GLU A 176 18.32 -5.17 2.11
N ASN A 177 17.45 -5.65 1.23
CA ASN A 177 17.72 -5.92 -0.18
C ASN A 177 17.27 -4.79 -1.14
N GLY A 178 16.94 -3.60 -0.61
CA GLY A 178 16.68 -2.39 -1.40
C GLY A 178 15.23 -2.19 -1.83
N THR A 179 14.27 -2.90 -1.21
CA THR A 179 12.84 -2.63 -1.39
C THR A 179 12.35 -1.66 -0.33
N VAL A 180 11.87 -0.50 -0.74
CA VAL A 180 11.26 0.49 0.17
C VAL A 180 9.79 0.17 0.34
N ILE A 181 9.37 -0.12 1.56
CA ILE A 181 8.00 -0.49 1.88
C ILE A 181 7.26 0.71 2.48
N ILE A 182 6.08 1.01 1.92
CA ILE A 182 5.18 2.08 2.36
C ILE A 182 3.80 1.46 2.61
N LYS A 183 3.34 1.49 3.86
CA LYS A 183 2.10 0.83 4.26
C LYS A 183 1.02 1.84 4.62
N PHE A 184 -0.14 1.72 3.97
CA PHE A 184 -1.30 2.57 4.20
C PHE A 184 -2.48 1.76 4.72
N PHE A 185 -3.00 2.17 5.87
CA PHE A 185 -4.33 1.79 6.33
C PHE A 185 -5.29 2.95 6.07
N LEU A 186 -6.26 2.77 5.15
CA LEU A 186 -7.27 3.78 4.87
C LEU A 186 -8.40 3.66 5.89
N ASN A 187 -8.34 4.51 6.91
CA ASN A 187 -9.25 4.50 8.05
C ASN A 187 -10.55 5.24 7.70
N VAL A 188 -11.59 4.50 7.31
CA VAL A 188 -12.93 5.01 7.04
C VAL A 188 -13.82 4.82 8.26
N SER A 189 -14.68 5.80 8.56
CA SER A 189 -15.68 5.64 9.63
C SER A 189 -16.79 4.66 9.22
N LYS A 190 -17.40 4.02 10.23
CA LYS A 190 -18.55 3.12 10.02
C LYS A 190 -19.72 3.86 9.35
N ALA A 191 -19.89 5.16 9.64
CA ALA A 191 -20.93 6.00 9.04
C ALA A 191 -20.65 6.28 7.55
N GLU A 192 -19.46 6.72 7.22
CA GLU A 192 -19.08 7.00 5.82
C GLU A 192 -19.07 5.71 4.97
N GLN A 193 -18.65 4.57 5.52
CA GLN A 193 -18.74 3.30 4.83
C GLN A 193 -20.20 2.96 4.45
N LYS A 194 -21.15 3.12 5.41
CA LYS A 194 -22.59 2.91 5.14
C LYS A 194 -23.07 3.81 4.01
N LYS A 195 -22.71 5.09 4.05
CA LYS A 195 -23.06 6.05 3.01
C LYS A 195 -22.54 5.60 1.64
N ARG A 196 -21.28 5.16 1.56
CA ARG A 196 -20.68 4.70 0.31
C ARG A 196 -21.31 3.40 -0.23
N PHE A 197 -21.75 2.51 0.64
CA PHE A 197 -22.53 1.35 0.23
C PHE A 197 -23.87 1.76 -0.38
N MET A 198 -24.59 2.69 0.27
CA MET A 198 -25.85 3.24 -0.28
C MET A 198 -25.64 3.93 -1.63
N GLU A 199 -24.57 4.73 -1.76
CA GLU A 199 -24.21 5.34 -3.05
C GLU A 199 -23.95 4.30 -4.15
N ARG A 200 -23.36 3.14 -3.83
CA ARG A 200 -23.16 2.05 -4.80
C ARG A 200 -24.46 1.36 -5.20
N LEU A 201 -25.36 1.16 -4.26
CA LEU A 201 -26.66 0.54 -4.50
C LEU A 201 -27.58 1.42 -5.36
N ASN A 202 -27.48 2.74 -5.22
CA ASN A 202 -28.30 3.71 -5.93
C ASN A 202 -27.69 4.12 -7.30
N ASP A 203 -26.50 3.67 -7.65
CA ASP A 203 -25.81 4.02 -8.90
C ASP A 203 -25.66 2.76 -9.76
N GLU A 204 -26.49 2.64 -10.80
CA GLU A 204 -26.50 1.50 -11.70
C GLU A 204 -25.12 1.20 -12.32
N SER A 205 -24.32 2.24 -12.58
CA SER A 205 -22.95 2.09 -13.09
C SER A 205 -21.98 1.45 -12.09
N LYS A 206 -22.37 1.37 -10.82
CA LYS A 206 -21.56 0.83 -9.70
C LYS A 206 -22.15 -0.44 -9.07
N ASN A 207 -23.38 -0.82 -9.43
CA ASN A 207 -24.07 -1.98 -8.85
C ASN A 207 -23.25 -3.28 -8.99
N TRP A 208 -22.51 -3.42 -10.07
CA TRP A 208 -21.63 -4.57 -10.28
C TRP A 208 -20.50 -4.73 -9.25
N LYS A 209 -20.20 -3.67 -8.48
CA LYS A 209 -19.23 -3.69 -7.36
C LYS A 209 -19.87 -4.10 -6.04
N PHE A 210 -21.18 -4.24 -6.00
CA PHE A 210 -21.86 -4.61 -4.77
C PHE A 210 -21.75 -6.11 -4.53
N SER A 211 -21.41 -6.48 -3.30
CA SER A 211 -21.46 -7.85 -2.82
C SER A 211 -22.30 -7.91 -1.53
N SER A 212 -23.22 -8.88 -1.45
CA SER A 212 -23.94 -9.17 -0.21
C SER A 212 -22.99 -9.62 0.90
N ALA A 213 -21.83 -10.18 0.54
CA ALA A 213 -20.78 -10.53 1.50
C ALA A 213 -20.22 -9.29 2.20
N ASP A 214 -20.01 -8.15 1.48
CA ASP A 214 -19.52 -6.90 2.09
C ASP A 214 -20.44 -6.41 3.23
N VAL A 215 -21.77 -6.60 3.08
CA VAL A 215 -22.74 -6.21 4.09
C VAL A 215 -22.68 -7.15 5.30
N LYS A 216 -22.44 -8.44 5.07
CA LYS A 216 -22.27 -9.43 6.16
C LYS A 216 -20.97 -9.14 6.93
N GLU A 217 -19.88 -8.87 6.22
CA GLU A 217 -18.59 -8.53 6.85
C GLU A 217 -18.67 -7.29 7.75
N ARG A 218 -19.56 -6.34 7.45
CA ARG A 218 -19.80 -5.19 8.29
C ARG A 218 -20.30 -5.54 9.70
N GLN A 219 -20.86 -6.72 9.93
CA GLN A 219 -21.30 -7.16 11.26
C GLN A 219 -20.09 -7.38 12.18
N TYR A 220 -18.95 -7.74 11.63
CA TYR A 220 -17.69 -7.96 12.32
C TYR A 220 -16.84 -6.69 12.44
N TRP A 221 -17.47 -5.51 12.34
CA TRP A 221 -16.74 -4.22 12.34
C TRP A 221 -15.75 -4.09 13.49
N ASP A 222 -16.19 -4.40 14.70
CA ASP A 222 -15.38 -4.23 15.91
C ASP A 222 -14.23 -5.25 15.95
N ASP A 223 -14.46 -6.46 15.46
CA ASP A 223 -13.42 -7.49 15.31
C ASP A 223 -12.35 -7.06 14.31
N TYR A 224 -12.74 -6.44 13.19
CA TYR A 224 -11.80 -5.86 12.23
C TYR A 224 -11.03 -4.68 12.83
N MET A 225 -11.67 -3.79 13.60
CA MET A 225 -10.98 -2.67 14.25
C MET A 225 -9.96 -3.17 15.27
N ASN A 226 -10.26 -4.22 16.00
CA ASN A 226 -9.32 -4.88 16.89
C ASN A 226 -8.15 -5.52 16.09
N ALA A 227 -8.44 -6.25 15.01
CA ALA A 227 -7.40 -6.85 14.17
C ALA A 227 -6.48 -5.78 13.56
N TYR A 228 -7.02 -4.65 13.09
CA TYR A 228 -6.21 -3.51 12.62
C TYR A 228 -5.37 -2.89 13.74
N SER A 229 -5.93 -2.74 14.94
CA SER A 229 -5.19 -2.22 16.10
C SER A 229 -3.97 -3.09 16.43
N ASP A 230 -4.14 -4.41 16.41
CA ASP A 230 -3.04 -5.34 16.60
C ASP A 230 -2.01 -5.25 15.45
N VAL A 231 -2.44 -5.14 14.20
CA VAL A 231 -1.54 -4.96 13.05
C VAL A 231 -0.73 -3.68 13.20
N LEU A 232 -1.35 -2.56 13.57
CA LEU A 232 -0.67 -1.29 13.78
C LEU A 232 0.36 -1.38 14.92
N THR A 233 -0.02 -2.05 16.01
CA THR A 233 0.84 -2.25 17.19
C THR A 233 2.02 -3.15 16.90
N GLU A 234 1.77 -4.32 16.32
CA GLU A 234 2.74 -5.41 16.19
C GLU A 234 3.63 -5.28 14.93
N THR A 235 3.17 -4.55 13.93
CA THR A 235 3.87 -4.52 12.62
C THR A 235 4.23 -3.11 12.13
N SER A 236 4.02 -2.05 12.91
CA SER A 236 4.61 -0.76 12.61
C SER A 236 6.05 -0.74 13.07
N THR A 237 7.00 -0.71 12.12
CA THR A 237 8.44 -0.75 12.41
C THR A 237 9.13 0.53 11.92
N GLU A 238 10.34 0.80 12.41
CA GLU A 238 11.12 1.99 11.99
C GLU A 238 11.41 1.99 10.47
N ILE A 239 11.62 0.81 9.89
CA ILE A 239 11.91 0.66 8.47
C ILE A 239 10.65 0.74 7.59
N ALA A 240 9.52 0.25 8.11
CA ALA A 240 8.24 0.20 7.41
C ALA A 240 7.08 0.56 8.37
N PRO A 241 6.92 1.84 8.75
CA PRO A 241 5.81 2.26 9.60
C PRO A 241 4.48 2.20 8.85
N TRP A 242 3.39 2.00 9.60
CA TRP A 242 2.05 2.17 9.08
C TRP A 242 1.64 3.65 9.08
N TYR A 243 1.09 4.08 7.96
CA TYR A 243 0.41 5.36 7.84
C TYR A 243 -1.10 5.12 7.87
N VAL A 244 -1.74 5.64 8.92
CA VAL A 244 -3.20 5.57 9.12
C VAL A 244 -3.83 6.81 8.47
N ILE A 245 -4.41 6.62 7.30
CA ILE A 245 -4.88 7.72 6.47
C ILE A 245 -6.37 7.95 6.69
N PRO A 246 -6.79 9.16 7.12
CA PRO A 246 -8.19 9.54 7.21
C PRO A 246 -8.90 9.36 5.86
N ALA A 247 -9.95 8.54 5.81
CA ALA A 247 -10.54 8.15 4.54
C ALA A 247 -11.97 8.68 4.33
N ASP A 248 -12.57 9.37 5.30
CA ASP A 248 -13.89 9.96 5.13
C ASP A 248 -13.88 11.05 4.06
N ASN A 249 -12.82 11.85 4.00
CA ASN A 249 -12.60 12.88 2.99
C ASN A 249 -11.68 12.37 1.87
N LYS A 250 -12.26 11.87 0.76
CA LYS A 250 -11.50 11.31 -0.38
C LYS A 250 -10.42 12.25 -0.92
N TRP A 251 -10.66 13.57 -0.87
CA TRP A 251 -9.70 14.56 -1.36
C TRP A 251 -8.46 14.65 -0.47
N PHE A 252 -8.64 14.63 0.88
CA PHE A 252 -7.52 14.63 1.82
C PHE A 252 -6.76 13.29 1.79
N MET A 253 -7.49 12.17 1.77
CA MET A 253 -6.91 10.83 1.64
C MET A 253 -5.95 10.72 0.45
N ARG A 254 -6.37 11.18 -0.74
CA ARG A 254 -5.54 11.15 -1.95
C ARG A 254 -4.31 12.04 -1.84
N TYR A 255 -4.48 13.26 -1.31
CA TYR A 255 -3.38 14.17 -1.04
C TYR A 255 -2.36 13.53 -0.07
N ALA A 256 -2.82 13.04 1.08
CA ALA A 256 -1.95 12.48 2.10
C ALA A 256 -1.15 11.27 1.59
N VAL A 257 -1.80 10.37 0.86
CA VAL A 257 -1.14 9.20 0.24
C VAL A 257 -0.08 9.65 -0.78
N GLY A 258 -0.42 10.53 -1.72
CA GLY A 258 0.52 11.03 -2.72
C GLY A 258 1.72 11.73 -2.09
N GLN A 259 1.47 12.58 -1.11
CA GLN A 259 2.50 13.32 -0.39
C GLN A 259 3.47 12.39 0.36
N ILE A 260 2.96 11.38 1.06
CA ILE A 260 3.80 10.42 1.80
C ILE A 260 4.65 9.59 0.84
N ILE A 261 4.10 9.15 -0.29
CA ILE A 261 4.89 8.41 -1.30
C ILE A 261 6.03 9.28 -1.83
N CYS A 262 5.76 10.54 -2.20
CA CYS A 262 6.79 11.48 -2.64
C CYS A 262 7.88 11.65 -1.57
N GLU A 263 7.50 11.95 -0.32
CA GLU A 263 8.45 12.16 0.78
C GLU A 263 9.31 10.92 1.09
N ARG A 264 8.74 9.72 0.91
CA ARG A 264 9.48 8.47 1.10
C ARG A 264 10.45 8.22 -0.06
N MET A 265 10.07 8.53 -1.29
CA MET A 265 10.94 8.37 -2.46
C MET A 265 12.04 9.44 -2.53
N GLU A 266 11.79 10.67 -2.11
CA GLU A 266 12.80 11.73 -2.02
C GLU A 266 13.96 11.40 -1.09
N LYS A 267 13.74 10.49 -0.11
CA LYS A 267 14.79 10.03 0.80
C LYS A 267 15.74 8.98 0.20
N LEU A 268 15.51 8.54 -1.04
CA LEU A 268 16.27 7.47 -1.68
C LEU A 268 17.48 7.97 -2.49
N ASP A 269 17.76 9.27 -2.48
CA ASP A 269 18.83 9.86 -3.29
C ASP A 269 18.76 9.41 -4.77
N LEU A 270 17.55 9.52 -5.34
CA LEU A 270 17.29 9.11 -6.72
C LEU A 270 17.91 10.12 -7.70
N HIS A 271 18.65 9.62 -8.67
CA HIS A 271 19.28 10.42 -9.71
C HIS A 271 19.44 9.63 -11.02
N TYR A 272 19.55 10.32 -12.13
CA TYR A 272 19.90 9.66 -13.38
C TYR A 272 21.35 9.19 -13.35
N PRO A 273 21.66 7.98 -13.88
CA PRO A 273 23.03 7.48 -13.97
C PRO A 273 23.94 8.44 -14.72
N GLN A 274 25.11 8.69 -14.17
CA GLN A 274 26.14 9.46 -14.86
C GLN A 274 26.88 8.57 -15.84
N LEU A 275 27.06 9.04 -17.05
CA LEU A 275 27.83 8.34 -18.07
C LEU A 275 29.33 8.41 -17.76
N SER A 276 30.07 7.33 -18.02
CA SER A 276 31.52 7.36 -17.98
C SER A 276 32.09 8.26 -19.09
N LYS A 277 33.38 8.63 -18.99
CA LYS A 277 34.02 9.45 -20.02
C LYS A 277 33.96 8.76 -21.39
N GLU A 278 34.22 7.44 -21.42
CA GLU A 278 34.17 6.65 -22.65
C GLU A 278 32.73 6.58 -23.22
N ALA A 279 31.73 6.53 -22.36
CA ALA A 279 30.33 6.55 -22.80
C ALA A 279 29.93 7.93 -23.35
N LEU A 280 30.44 9.02 -22.76
CA LEU A 280 30.25 10.39 -23.28
C LEU A 280 30.91 10.56 -24.64
N GLU A 281 32.13 10.08 -24.84
CA GLU A 281 32.84 10.15 -26.13
C GLU A 281 32.08 9.37 -27.22
N ARG A 282 31.60 8.18 -26.92
CA ARG A 282 30.73 7.39 -27.84
C ARG A 282 29.41 8.13 -28.15
N LEU A 283 28.83 8.80 -27.16
CA LEU A 283 27.60 9.54 -27.35
C LEU A 283 27.80 10.69 -28.35
N GLU A 284 28.95 11.43 -28.27
CA GLU A 284 29.29 12.50 -29.21
C GLU A 284 29.57 11.97 -30.62
N GLU A 285 30.21 10.81 -30.73
CA GLU A 285 30.39 10.12 -32.03
C GLU A 285 29.04 9.73 -32.64
N CYS A 286 28.14 9.14 -31.83
CA CYS A 286 26.80 8.78 -32.27
C CYS A 286 25.98 9.99 -32.70
N LYS A 287 26.07 11.13 -31.99
CA LYS A 287 25.40 12.37 -32.39
C LYS A 287 25.84 12.82 -33.77
N LYS A 288 27.14 12.79 -34.06
CA LYS A 288 27.65 13.13 -35.39
C LYS A 288 27.09 12.20 -36.46
N ASN A 289 27.17 10.88 -36.23
CA ASN A 289 26.66 9.90 -37.17
C ASN A 289 25.17 10.05 -37.45
N VAL A 290 24.35 10.37 -36.46
CA VAL A 290 22.90 10.59 -36.61
C VAL A 290 22.65 11.91 -37.38
N SER A 291 23.43 12.98 -37.14
CA SER A 291 23.29 14.23 -37.88
C SER A 291 23.67 14.13 -39.37
N ASP A 292 24.56 13.19 -39.72
CA ASP A 292 25.00 12.93 -41.10
C ASP A 292 24.07 11.97 -41.88
N ILE A 293 23.06 11.37 -41.22
CA ILE A 293 22.03 10.59 -41.88
C ILE A 293 21.04 11.54 -42.56
N ASN A 294 21.19 11.71 -43.89
CA ASN A 294 20.16 12.33 -44.72
C ASN A 294 19.01 11.35 -44.94
N PHE A 295 17.82 11.66 -44.42
CA PHE A 295 16.56 10.94 -44.72
C PHE A 295 16.01 11.40 -46.07
#